data_9ef3fcb965c370cf3a8d2e112f69962d
#
_entry.id   9ef3fcb965c370cf3a8d2e112f69962d
#
_cell.length_a   1.000
_cell.length_b   1.000
_cell.length_c   1.000
_cell.angle_alpha   90.00
_cell.angle_beta   90.00
_cell.angle_gamma   90.00
#
_symmetry.space_group_name_H-M   'P 1'
#
loop_
_entity.id
_entity.type
_entity.pdbx_description
1 polymer ?
#
loop_
_entity_poly.entity_id
_entity_poly.type
_entity_poly.pdbx_seq_one_letter_code
_entity_poly.pdbx_strand_id
1 'polypeptide(L)'
;LQRDIEDLRCFFAEQTPPGEIIYDARQKVYRLIERDNAHLNNSEVLAVCKILLESRSLRRDEMLPILDKLVSCCVPTEQRHAVAELLANEKHLYIEPHHGKHLLNGLWELGDAIQKHLVTEINYEKLKGGEAVQRVIEPVGLMFSEYYFYLVAFIRNIDRKTEFKNPDDVFPTIYRVDRIRSFHVTDEHFQVPYLERFQEGEFRKRVQFMYGGRLQKIRFQYTGPSIEAVLDRLPT
;
A
#
# COMPACT_ATOMS: atom_id res chain seq x y z
N LEU A 1 45.07 9.33 17.80
CA LEU A 1 44.50 8.42 16.77
C LEU A 1 43.31 7.62 17.29
N GLN A 2 43.42 6.84 18.39
CA GLN A 2 42.31 6.02 18.90
C GLN A 2 41.17 6.89 19.43
N ARG A 3 41.49 7.97 20.12
CA ARG A 3 40.52 8.97 20.60
C ARG A 3 39.84 9.71 19.44
N ASP A 4 40.61 10.07 18.42
CA ASP A 4 40.10 10.76 17.24
C ASP A 4 39.13 9.87 16.43
N ILE A 5 39.39 8.55 16.43
CA ILE A 5 38.47 7.58 15.79
C ILE A 5 37.19 7.41 16.59
N GLU A 6 37.23 7.44 17.92
CA GLU A 6 36.06 7.42 18.78
C GLU A 6 35.21 8.67 18.62
N ASP A 7 35.83 9.83 18.55
CA ASP A 7 35.17 11.12 18.29
C ASP A 7 34.49 11.12 16.90
N LEU A 8 35.18 10.58 15.87
CA LEU A 8 34.61 10.40 14.54
C LEU A 8 33.43 9.38 14.52
N ARG A 9 33.52 8.29 15.29
CA ARG A 9 32.42 7.34 15.43
C ARG A 9 31.18 7.99 16.04
N CYS A 10 31.34 8.76 17.10
CA CYS A 10 30.26 9.51 17.71
C CYS A 10 29.65 10.51 16.71
N PHE A 11 30.53 11.29 16.04
CA PHE A 11 30.08 12.25 15.03
C PHE A 11 29.27 11.61 13.90
N PHE A 12 29.76 10.51 13.32
CA PHE A 12 29.05 9.83 12.23
C PHE A 12 27.81 9.06 12.69
N ALA A 13 27.74 8.60 13.95
CA ALA A 13 26.56 7.98 14.52
C ALA A 13 25.39 8.97 14.69
N GLU A 14 25.71 10.26 14.88
CA GLU A 14 24.72 11.34 15.02
C GLU A 14 24.27 11.93 13.66
N GLN A 15 24.98 11.60 12.57
CA GLN A 15 24.59 12.05 11.23
C GLN A 15 23.36 11.33 10.70
N THR A 16 22.70 11.93 9.75
CA THR A 16 21.56 11.33 9.04
C THR A 16 21.87 11.26 7.54
N PRO A 17 22.17 10.06 6.98
CA PRO A 17 22.18 8.72 7.61
C PRO A 17 23.37 8.50 8.55
N PRO A 18 23.22 7.63 9.56
CA PRO A 18 24.31 7.32 10.47
C PRO A 18 25.41 6.52 9.74
N GLY A 19 26.63 6.97 9.89
CA GLY A 19 27.82 6.28 9.40
C GLY A 19 28.44 5.40 10.49
N GLU A 20 29.07 4.31 10.10
CA GLU A 20 29.81 3.42 10.99
C GLU A 20 31.28 3.32 10.56
N ILE A 21 32.22 3.61 11.47
CA ILE A 21 33.63 3.41 11.20
C ILE A 21 34.05 2.03 11.70
N ILE A 22 34.37 1.15 10.76
CA ILE A 22 34.89 -0.20 11.04
C ILE A 22 36.38 -0.29 10.74
N TYR A 23 37.08 -1.16 11.48
CA TYR A 23 38.48 -1.47 11.22
C TYR A 23 38.58 -2.72 10.34
N ASP A 24 39.14 -2.57 9.13
CA ASP A 24 39.48 -3.69 8.26
C ASP A 24 40.85 -4.27 8.66
N ALA A 25 40.79 -5.39 9.39
CA ALA A 25 42.00 -6.04 9.88
C ALA A 25 42.91 -6.63 8.77
N ARG A 26 42.34 -6.93 7.57
CA ARG A 26 43.11 -7.44 6.44
C ARG A 26 43.93 -6.35 5.77
N GLN A 27 43.36 -5.17 5.62
CA GLN A 27 44.01 -4.04 4.98
C GLN A 27 44.67 -3.08 6.01
N LYS A 28 44.44 -3.29 7.31
CA LYS A 28 44.90 -2.46 8.41
C LYS A 28 44.48 -0.98 8.27
N VAL A 29 43.26 -0.74 7.79
CA VAL A 29 42.70 0.59 7.60
C VAL A 29 41.35 0.72 8.29
N TYR A 30 40.99 1.94 8.70
CA TYR A 30 39.62 2.26 9.09
C TYR A 30 38.84 2.67 7.86
N ARG A 31 37.60 2.15 7.73
CA ARG A 31 36.68 2.48 6.66
C ARG A 31 35.43 3.07 7.25
N LEU A 32 35.00 4.18 6.71
CA LEU A 32 33.64 4.67 6.92
C LEU A 32 32.69 3.84 6.04
N ILE A 33 31.77 3.16 6.69
CA ILE A 33 30.62 2.53 6.02
C ILE A 33 29.46 3.47 6.25
N GLU A 34 29.13 4.23 5.25
CA GLU A 34 27.83 4.88 5.20
C GLU A 34 26.80 3.76 4.96
N ARG A 35 25.75 3.73 5.77
CA ARG A 35 24.63 2.79 5.49
C ARG A 35 23.86 3.31 4.29
N ASP A 36 24.45 3.17 3.12
CA ASP A 36 23.93 3.60 1.81
C ASP A 36 22.60 2.93 1.44
N ASN A 37 22.22 1.87 2.17
CA ASN A 37 21.02 1.09 1.91
C ASN A 37 19.72 1.72 2.47
N ALA A 38 19.81 2.87 3.15
CA ALA A 38 18.62 3.55 3.71
C ALA A 38 18.01 4.58 2.75
N HIS A 39 18.70 4.95 1.68
CA HIS A 39 18.25 5.93 0.70
C HIS A 39 17.93 5.28 -0.63
N LEU A 40 16.82 5.72 -1.22
CA LEU A 40 16.47 5.32 -2.58
C LEU A 40 17.41 6.00 -3.57
N ASN A 41 17.94 5.24 -4.51
CA ASN A 41 18.67 5.81 -5.64
C ASN A 41 17.71 6.46 -6.65
N ASN A 42 18.25 7.24 -7.57
CA ASN A 42 17.45 8.01 -8.54
C ASN A 42 16.55 7.16 -9.42
N SER A 43 17.00 5.96 -9.80
CA SER A 43 16.20 5.04 -10.63
C SER A 43 15.04 4.46 -9.81
N GLU A 44 15.26 4.14 -8.55
CA GLU A 44 14.22 3.64 -7.65
C GLU A 44 13.17 4.72 -7.38
N VAL A 45 13.60 5.95 -7.09
CA VAL A 45 12.68 7.07 -6.91
C VAL A 45 11.87 7.33 -8.17
N LEU A 46 12.52 7.36 -9.35
CA LEU A 46 11.83 7.56 -10.61
C LEU A 46 10.78 6.48 -10.87
N ALA A 47 11.14 5.20 -10.68
CA ALA A 47 10.23 4.08 -10.87
C ALA A 47 9.02 4.15 -9.93
N VAL A 48 9.24 4.39 -8.63
CA VAL A 48 8.15 4.53 -7.65
C VAL A 48 7.25 5.71 -7.99
N CYS A 49 7.82 6.87 -8.34
CA CYS A 49 7.04 8.05 -8.73
C CYS A 49 6.18 7.79 -9.98
N LYS A 50 6.71 7.09 -10.99
CA LYS A 50 5.94 6.72 -12.20
C LYS A 50 4.77 5.80 -11.85
N ILE A 51 4.98 4.79 -11.00
CA ILE A 51 3.92 3.89 -10.54
C ILE A 51 2.85 4.66 -9.75
N LEU A 52 3.26 5.57 -8.87
CA LEU A 52 2.32 6.39 -8.09
C LEU A 52 1.48 7.31 -8.99
N LEU A 53 2.09 7.99 -9.96
CA LEU A 53 1.38 8.84 -10.93
C LEU A 53 0.36 8.03 -11.73
N GLU A 54 0.74 6.86 -12.25
CA GLU A 54 -0.14 5.97 -13.01
C GLU A 54 -1.28 5.39 -12.15
N SER A 55 -1.03 5.17 -10.86
CA SER A 55 -2.04 4.63 -9.94
C SER A 55 -3.27 5.54 -9.81
N ARG A 56 -3.10 6.85 -9.95
CA ARG A 56 -4.17 7.85 -9.82
C ARG A 56 -5.05 7.65 -8.59
N SER A 57 -4.46 7.14 -7.51
CA SER A 57 -5.18 6.64 -6.33
C SER A 57 -5.53 7.70 -5.29
N LEU A 58 -4.85 8.82 -5.32
CA LEU A 58 -4.95 9.90 -4.35
C LEU A 58 -5.33 11.21 -5.02
N ARG A 59 -5.90 12.12 -4.24
CA ARG A 59 -6.13 13.49 -4.69
C ARG A 59 -4.80 14.17 -5.02
N ARG A 60 -4.87 15.19 -5.85
CA ARG A 60 -3.70 15.97 -6.26
C ARG A 60 -2.93 16.55 -5.07
N ASP A 61 -3.66 17.08 -4.08
CA ASP A 61 -3.09 17.68 -2.87
C ASP A 61 -2.49 16.67 -1.88
N GLU A 62 -2.79 15.37 -2.01
CA GLU A 62 -2.11 14.29 -1.31
C GLU A 62 -0.94 13.73 -2.13
N MET A 63 -1.14 13.51 -3.44
CA MET A 63 -0.17 12.85 -4.32
C MET A 63 1.09 13.71 -4.52
N LEU A 64 0.93 14.98 -4.89
CA LEU A 64 2.08 15.81 -5.24
C LEU A 64 3.08 16.00 -4.09
N PRO A 65 2.66 16.25 -2.84
CA PRO A 65 3.60 16.32 -1.72
C PRO A 65 4.36 15.01 -1.44
N ILE A 66 3.73 13.83 -1.70
CA ILE A 66 4.41 12.54 -1.58
C ILE A 66 5.51 12.44 -2.63
N LEU A 67 5.21 12.77 -3.89
CA LEU A 67 6.19 12.74 -4.98
C LEU A 67 7.36 13.70 -4.71
N ASP A 68 7.09 14.89 -4.18
CA ASP A 68 8.13 15.87 -3.83
C ASP A 68 9.03 15.37 -2.70
N LYS A 69 8.47 14.71 -1.69
CA LYS A 69 9.24 14.05 -0.63
C LYS A 69 10.10 12.91 -1.18
N LEU A 70 9.56 12.07 -2.06
CA LEU A 70 10.32 10.98 -2.70
C LEU A 70 11.48 11.54 -3.52
N VAL A 71 11.26 12.57 -4.33
CA VAL A 71 12.34 13.23 -5.08
C VAL A 71 13.39 13.81 -4.14
N SER A 72 13.00 14.32 -2.98
CA SER A 72 13.96 14.84 -1.98
C SER A 72 14.83 13.75 -1.36
N CYS A 73 14.42 12.48 -1.43
CA CYS A 73 15.18 11.32 -0.97
C CYS A 73 16.20 10.81 -1.99
N CYS A 74 16.26 11.37 -3.22
CA CYS A 74 17.22 10.94 -4.23
C CYS A 74 18.68 11.10 -3.78
N VAL A 75 19.48 10.07 -4.03
CA VAL A 75 20.92 10.04 -3.83
C VAL A 75 21.60 9.55 -5.12
N PRO A 76 22.59 10.25 -5.66
CA PRO A 76 23.14 11.53 -5.21
C PRO A 76 22.22 12.74 -5.44
N THR A 77 22.39 13.74 -4.60
CA THR A 77 21.50 14.93 -4.56
C THR A 77 21.57 15.79 -5.83
N GLU A 78 22.72 15.77 -6.53
CA GLU A 78 22.94 16.52 -7.76
C GLU A 78 22.00 16.09 -8.88
N GLN A 79 21.50 14.86 -8.85
CA GLN A 79 20.60 14.31 -9.87
C GLN A 79 19.11 14.53 -9.56
N ARG A 80 18.76 15.09 -8.40
CA ARG A 80 17.35 15.36 -8.03
C ARG A 80 16.63 16.20 -9.05
N HIS A 81 17.31 17.20 -9.61
CA HIS A 81 16.73 18.08 -10.63
C HIS A 81 16.34 17.29 -11.89
N ALA A 82 17.21 16.39 -12.36
CA ALA A 82 16.92 15.55 -13.53
C ALA A 82 15.70 14.63 -13.28
N VAL A 83 15.59 14.02 -12.11
CA VAL A 83 14.41 13.22 -11.76
C VAL A 83 13.15 14.09 -11.70
N ALA A 84 13.23 15.27 -11.09
CA ALA A 84 12.11 16.21 -11.03
C ALA A 84 11.63 16.66 -12.42
N GLU A 85 12.54 16.94 -13.35
CA GLU A 85 12.22 17.28 -14.74
C GLU A 85 11.52 16.14 -15.49
N LEU A 86 11.98 14.89 -15.32
CA LEU A 86 11.35 13.72 -15.90
C LEU A 86 9.90 13.48 -15.41
N LEU A 87 9.56 14.00 -14.26
CA LEU A 87 8.23 13.88 -13.66
C LEU A 87 7.35 15.13 -13.87
N ALA A 88 7.93 16.26 -14.27
CA ALA A 88 7.28 17.57 -14.27
C ALA A 88 5.98 17.59 -15.10
N ASN A 89 6.00 17.06 -16.31
CA ASN A 89 4.83 17.05 -17.19
C ASN A 89 3.67 16.23 -16.60
N GLU A 90 3.95 15.01 -16.14
CA GLU A 90 2.93 14.12 -15.56
C GLU A 90 2.37 14.67 -14.25
N LYS A 91 3.22 15.29 -13.40
CA LYS A 91 2.77 16.02 -12.20
C LYS A 91 1.86 17.19 -12.55
N HIS A 92 2.21 17.94 -13.60
CA HIS A 92 1.40 19.08 -14.04
C HIS A 92 0.04 18.63 -14.55
N LEU A 93 -0.01 17.55 -15.32
CA LEU A 93 -1.22 16.99 -15.93
C LEU A 93 -1.86 15.87 -15.10
N TYR A 94 -1.47 15.70 -13.84
CA TYR A 94 -1.99 14.65 -12.98
C TYR A 94 -3.52 14.71 -12.89
N ILE A 95 -4.16 13.59 -13.23
CA ILE A 95 -5.61 13.43 -13.19
C ILE A 95 -5.95 12.69 -11.90
N GLU A 96 -6.54 13.41 -10.96
CA GLU A 96 -6.97 12.84 -9.68
C GLU A 96 -8.23 11.99 -9.81
N PRO A 97 -8.50 11.07 -8.87
CA PRO A 97 -9.71 10.27 -8.86
C PRO A 97 -10.96 11.12 -8.58
N HIS A 98 -12.07 10.76 -9.21
CA HIS A 98 -13.33 11.52 -9.12
C HIS A 98 -14.01 11.51 -7.74
N HIS A 99 -13.60 10.63 -6.81
CA HIS A 99 -14.21 10.56 -5.48
C HIS A 99 -13.96 11.80 -4.62
N GLY A 100 -12.88 12.54 -4.87
CA GLY A 100 -12.56 13.80 -4.20
C GLY A 100 -12.28 13.71 -2.69
N LYS A 101 -12.03 12.51 -2.15
CA LYS A 101 -11.81 12.30 -0.71
C LYS A 101 -10.33 12.20 -0.37
N HIS A 102 -9.95 12.76 0.78
CA HIS A 102 -8.65 12.52 1.40
C HIS A 102 -8.63 11.12 2.01
N LEU A 103 -7.62 10.33 1.68
CA LEU A 103 -7.57 8.93 2.08
C LEU A 103 -6.46 8.61 3.07
N LEU A 104 -5.34 9.33 3.07
CA LEU A 104 -4.12 8.94 3.79
C LEU A 104 -4.33 8.69 5.27
N ASN A 105 -5.02 9.60 5.98
CA ASN A 105 -5.26 9.44 7.41
C ASN A 105 -6.14 8.22 7.69
N GLY A 106 -7.23 8.08 6.93
CA GLY A 106 -8.13 6.93 7.08
C GLY A 106 -7.46 5.59 6.76
N LEU A 107 -6.57 5.56 5.76
CA LEU A 107 -5.77 4.35 5.45
C LEU A 107 -4.88 3.94 6.62
N TRP A 108 -4.25 4.92 7.30
CA TRP A 108 -3.44 4.64 8.47
C TRP A 108 -4.26 4.11 9.64
N GLU A 109 -5.37 4.76 9.97
CA GLU A 109 -6.27 4.35 11.06
C GLU A 109 -6.86 2.94 10.81
N LEU A 110 -7.29 2.65 9.58
CA LEU A 110 -7.77 1.32 9.20
C LEU A 110 -6.64 0.28 9.26
N GLY A 111 -5.42 0.64 8.86
CA GLY A 111 -4.24 -0.22 8.96
C GLY A 111 -3.91 -0.57 10.42
N ASP A 112 -3.97 0.40 11.31
CA ASP A 112 -3.77 0.21 12.75
C ASP A 112 -4.88 -0.69 13.37
N ALA A 113 -6.14 -0.49 12.96
CA ALA A 113 -7.26 -1.34 13.37
C ALA A 113 -7.09 -2.81 12.93
N ILE A 114 -6.59 -3.05 11.71
CA ILE A 114 -6.26 -4.39 11.21
C ILE A 114 -5.15 -5.01 12.05
N GLN A 115 -4.06 -4.28 12.31
CA GLN A 115 -2.93 -4.77 13.07
C GLN A 115 -3.31 -5.13 14.50
N LYS A 116 -4.17 -4.34 15.13
CA LYS A 116 -4.65 -4.55 16.51
C LYS A 116 -5.86 -5.45 16.60
N HIS A 117 -6.39 -5.93 15.49
CA HIS A 117 -7.64 -6.72 15.43
C HIS A 117 -8.83 -6.03 16.12
N LEU A 118 -9.04 -4.75 15.81
CA LEU A 118 -10.11 -3.95 16.39
C LEU A 118 -11.36 -3.97 15.51
N VAL A 119 -12.50 -4.21 16.15
CA VAL A 119 -13.79 -4.11 15.49
C VAL A 119 -14.03 -2.67 15.05
N THR A 120 -14.54 -2.50 13.85
CA THR A 120 -14.75 -1.18 13.26
C THR A 120 -16.19 -1.03 12.78
N GLU A 121 -16.81 0.08 13.12
CA GLU A 121 -18.13 0.47 12.60
C GLU A 121 -17.92 1.34 11.37
N ILE A 122 -18.59 1.02 10.26
CA ILE A 122 -18.50 1.80 9.03
C ILE A 122 -19.88 2.25 8.56
N ASN A 123 -19.93 3.43 7.97
CA ASN A 123 -21.06 3.92 7.20
C ASN A 123 -20.67 3.87 5.72
N TYR A 124 -21.19 2.89 4.99
CA TYR A 124 -20.74 2.56 3.63
C TYR A 124 -21.78 2.91 2.59
N GLU A 125 -21.37 3.58 1.52
CA GLU A 125 -22.22 3.93 0.39
C GLU A 125 -22.23 2.81 -0.66
N LYS A 126 -23.40 2.17 -0.84
CA LYS A 126 -23.58 1.12 -1.86
C LYS A 126 -23.43 1.68 -3.28
N LEU A 127 -22.87 0.87 -4.20
CA LEU A 127 -22.71 1.24 -5.62
C LEU A 127 -24.03 1.52 -6.31
N LYS A 128 -25.05 0.72 -5.99
CA LYS A 128 -26.39 0.86 -6.55
C LYS A 128 -27.28 1.57 -5.54
N GLY A 129 -27.89 2.69 -5.96
CA GLY A 129 -28.90 3.40 -5.18
C GLY A 129 -28.38 4.51 -4.27
N GLY A 130 -27.07 4.67 -4.07
CA GLY A 130 -26.52 5.74 -3.22
C GLY A 130 -26.88 5.63 -1.72
N GLU A 131 -27.56 4.57 -1.31
CA GLU A 131 -27.94 4.34 0.09
C GLU A 131 -26.72 4.04 0.92
N ALA A 132 -26.62 4.71 2.07
CA ALA A 132 -25.62 4.42 3.07
C ALA A 132 -26.11 3.33 4.01
N VAL A 133 -25.27 2.34 4.27
CA VAL A 133 -25.54 1.25 5.21
C VAL A 133 -24.52 1.27 6.34
N GLN A 134 -25.00 1.09 7.55
CA GLN A 134 -24.12 0.87 8.69
C GLN A 134 -23.76 -0.60 8.78
N ARG A 135 -22.48 -0.86 9.04
CA ARG A 135 -21.96 -2.22 9.24
C ARG A 135 -20.96 -2.22 10.38
N VAL A 136 -21.00 -3.26 11.18
CA VAL A 136 -19.96 -3.60 12.16
C VAL A 136 -19.10 -4.66 11.51
N ILE A 137 -17.81 -4.38 11.39
CA ILE A 137 -16.88 -5.21 10.62
C ILE A 137 -15.64 -5.58 11.43
N GLU A 138 -15.04 -6.69 11.05
CA GLU A 138 -13.73 -7.17 11.48
C GLU A 138 -12.76 -6.99 10.30
N PRO A 139 -11.99 -5.89 10.28
CA PRO A 139 -11.08 -5.61 9.16
C PRO A 139 -9.87 -6.54 9.22
N VAL A 140 -9.56 -7.19 8.09
CA VAL A 140 -8.48 -8.20 8.01
C VAL A 140 -7.42 -7.88 6.97
N GLY A 141 -7.65 -6.94 6.07
CA GLY A 141 -6.67 -6.54 5.08
C GLY A 141 -6.97 -5.21 4.41
N LEU A 142 -5.91 -4.54 4.00
CA LEU A 142 -5.96 -3.30 3.24
C LEU A 142 -5.20 -3.50 1.93
N MET A 143 -5.87 -3.32 0.81
CA MET A 143 -5.32 -3.62 -0.50
C MET A 143 -5.46 -2.44 -1.45
N PHE A 144 -4.57 -2.36 -2.42
CA PHE A 144 -4.69 -1.47 -3.56
C PHE A 144 -4.84 -2.27 -4.84
N SER A 145 -5.78 -1.88 -5.69
CA SER A 145 -5.96 -2.47 -7.03
C SER A 145 -6.44 -1.41 -8.01
N GLU A 146 -5.77 -1.32 -9.12
CA GLU A 146 -6.01 -0.34 -10.18
C GLU A 146 -5.96 1.11 -9.66
N TYR A 147 -7.11 1.72 -9.34
CA TYR A 147 -7.20 3.13 -8.93
C TYR A 147 -7.66 3.31 -7.48
N TYR A 148 -7.99 2.22 -6.77
CA TYR A 148 -8.70 2.32 -5.50
C TYR A 148 -8.04 1.51 -4.39
N PHE A 149 -8.17 2.03 -3.19
CA PHE A 149 -7.89 1.28 -1.97
C PHE A 149 -9.14 0.50 -1.54
N TYR A 150 -8.91 -0.71 -1.05
CA TYR A 150 -9.94 -1.64 -0.63
C TYR A 150 -9.67 -2.14 0.78
N LEU A 151 -10.71 -2.10 1.61
CA LEU A 151 -10.73 -2.71 2.92
C LEU A 151 -11.41 -4.08 2.79
N VAL A 152 -10.74 -5.12 3.24
CA VAL A 152 -11.26 -6.48 3.27
C VAL A 152 -11.66 -6.80 4.71
N ALA A 153 -12.91 -7.19 4.92
CA ALA A 153 -13.45 -7.37 6.26
C ALA A 153 -14.57 -8.41 6.33
N PHE A 154 -14.70 -9.06 7.47
CA PHE A 154 -15.89 -9.85 7.79
C PHE A 154 -16.96 -8.97 8.41
N ILE A 155 -18.23 -9.23 8.08
CA ILE A 155 -19.35 -8.47 8.64
C ILE A 155 -19.88 -9.22 9.84
N ARG A 156 -20.04 -8.53 10.96
CA ARG A 156 -20.69 -9.05 12.17
C ARG A 156 -22.19 -8.92 12.10
N ASN A 157 -22.91 -9.81 12.79
CA ASN A 157 -24.35 -9.73 13.07
C ASN A 157 -25.20 -9.49 11.81
N ILE A 158 -24.84 -10.10 10.69
CA ILE A 158 -25.58 -9.96 9.43
C ILE A 158 -26.37 -11.24 9.16
N ASP A 159 -27.62 -11.09 8.74
CA ASP A 159 -28.37 -12.19 8.19
C ASP A 159 -27.93 -12.45 6.74
N ARG A 160 -27.04 -13.44 6.58
CA ARG A 160 -26.44 -13.76 5.28
C ARG A 160 -27.48 -14.20 4.23
N LYS A 161 -28.60 -14.79 4.66
CA LYS A 161 -29.64 -15.27 3.75
C LYS A 161 -30.38 -14.14 3.06
N THR A 162 -30.52 -13.00 3.74
CA THR A 162 -31.23 -11.84 3.20
C THR A 162 -30.29 -10.86 2.48
N GLU A 163 -29.04 -10.74 2.93
CA GLU A 163 -28.12 -9.71 2.46
C GLU A 163 -27.14 -10.19 1.37
N PHE A 164 -26.89 -11.50 1.26
CA PHE A 164 -25.95 -12.05 0.29
C PHE A 164 -26.64 -12.91 -0.77
N LYS A 165 -26.21 -12.76 -2.01
CA LYS A 165 -26.65 -13.64 -3.11
C LYS A 165 -26.26 -15.11 -2.90
N ASN A 166 -25.15 -15.34 -2.18
CA ASN A 166 -24.65 -16.65 -1.80
C ASN A 166 -24.43 -16.67 -0.29
N PRO A 167 -25.39 -17.16 0.51
CA PRO A 167 -25.28 -17.20 1.97
C PRO A 167 -24.14 -18.05 2.51
N ASP A 168 -23.75 -19.07 1.73
CA ASP A 168 -22.69 -20.03 2.10
C ASP A 168 -21.27 -19.51 1.78
N ASP A 169 -21.18 -18.33 1.20
CA ASP A 169 -19.90 -17.72 0.87
C ASP A 169 -19.20 -17.24 2.15
N VAL A 170 -18.12 -17.89 2.52
CA VAL A 170 -17.29 -17.56 3.69
C VAL A 170 -16.25 -16.49 3.39
N PHE A 171 -16.22 -15.96 2.18
CA PHE A 171 -15.28 -14.93 1.80
C PHE A 171 -15.54 -13.61 2.53
N PRO A 172 -14.47 -12.87 2.91
CA PRO A 172 -14.64 -11.53 3.45
C PRO A 172 -15.21 -10.58 2.39
N THR A 173 -15.93 -9.58 2.85
CA THR A 173 -16.47 -8.53 2.00
C THR A 173 -15.40 -7.52 1.63
N ILE A 174 -15.43 -7.05 0.39
CA ILE A 174 -14.48 -6.09 -0.14
C ILE A 174 -15.16 -4.71 -0.20
N TYR A 175 -14.64 -3.75 0.54
CA TYR A 175 -15.14 -2.38 0.59
C TYR A 175 -14.17 -1.43 -0.08
N ARG A 176 -14.64 -0.58 -1.01
CA ARG A 176 -13.83 0.54 -1.49
C ARG A 176 -13.72 1.59 -0.40
N VAL A 177 -12.49 1.98 -0.04
CA VAL A 177 -12.25 2.92 1.06
C VAL A 177 -12.86 4.29 0.77
N ASP A 178 -12.81 4.77 -0.48
CA ASP A 178 -13.41 6.04 -0.88
C ASP A 178 -14.94 6.09 -0.74
N ARG A 179 -15.62 4.94 -0.58
CA ARG A 179 -17.06 4.86 -0.32
C ARG A 179 -17.43 4.75 1.15
N ILE A 180 -16.47 4.63 2.01
CA ILE A 180 -16.68 4.75 3.45
C ILE A 180 -16.90 6.23 3.75
N ARG A 181 -18.13 6.59 4.14
CA ARG A 181 -18.48 7.98 4.50
C ARG A 181 -17.88 8.39 5.83
N SER A 182 -17.93 7.49 6.78
CA SER A 182 -17.33 7.61 8.11
C SER A 182 -17.08 6.23 8.68
N PHE A 183 -16.12 6.13 9.57
CA PHE A 183 -15.87 4.93 10.36
C PHE A 183 -15.47 5.30 11.77
N HIS A 184 -15.65 4.36 12.69
CA HIS A 184 -15.25 4.45 14.08
C HIS A 184 -14.59 3.14 14.48
N VAL A 185 -13.33 3.20 14.89
CA VAL A 185 -12.61 2.06 15.44
C VAL A 185 -12.98 1.94 16.91
N THR A 186 -13.49 0.78 17.30
CA THR A 186 -13.88 0.50 18.69
C THR A 186 -12.70 -0.06 19.49
N ASP A 187 -12.87 -0.14 20.82
CA ASP A 187 -11.89 -0.81 21.70
C ASP A 187 -12.09 -2.33 21.76
N GLU A 188 -13.07 -2.87 21.03
CA GLU A 188 -13.37 -4.30 21.02
C GLU A 188 -12.42 -5.06 20.10
N HIS A 189 -11.75 -6.09 20.66
CA HIS A 189 -10.88 -6.97 19.88
C HIS A 189 -11.66 -8.16 19.32
N PHE A 190 -11.38 -8.53 18.08
CA PHE A 190 -11.80 -9.80 17.51
C PHE A 190 -10.63 -10.80 17.43
N GLN A 191 -10.96 -12.08 17.47
CA GLN A 191 -9.97 -13.14 17.40
C GLN A 191 -9.89 -13.69 15.98
N VAL A 192 -8.67 -13.82 15.46
CA VAL A 192 -8.40 -14.49 14.19
C VAL A 192 -7.59 -15.73 14.49
N PRO A 193 -8.17 -16.95 14.38
CA PRO A 193 -7.42 -18.18 14.52
C PRO A 193 -6.23 -18.20 13.54
N TYR A 194 -5.09 -18.74 13.98
CA TYR A 194 -3.86 -18.71 13.18
C TYR A 194 -4.04 -19.32 11.77
N LEU A 195 -4.82 -20.40 11.67
CA LEU A 195 -5.11 -21.09 10.41
C LEU A 195 -6.08 -20.31 9.49
N GLU A 196 -6.83 -19.36 10.04
CA GLU A 196 -7.83 -18.57 9.32
C GLU A 196 -7.35 -17.14 9.04
N ARG A 197 -6.07 -16.85 9.30
CA ARG A 197 -5.49 -15.54 9.03
C ARG A 197 -5.63 -15.20 7.55
N PHE A 198 -6.18 -14.03 7.30
CA PHE A 198 -6.24 -13.49 5.96
C PHE A 198 -4.83 -13.30 5.40
N GLN A 199 -4.60 -13.86 4.23
CA GLN A 199 -3.32 -13.78 3.53
C GLN A 199 -3.53 -12.97 2.24
N GLU A 200 -3.11 -11.72 2.25
CA GLU A 200 -3.28 -10.79 1.13
C GLU A 200 -2.65 -11.32 -0.17
N GLY A 201 -1.48 -11.96 -0.08
CA GLY A 201 -0.81 -12.56 -1.23
C GLY A 201 -1.61 -13.69 -1.87
N GLU A 202 -2.18 -14.59 -1.06
CA GLU A 202 -3.05 -15.67 -1.56
C GLU A 202 -4.38 -15.14 -2.09
N PHE A 203 -4.93 -14.11 -1.44
CA PHE A 203 -6.13 -13.45 -1.91
C PHE A 203 -5.93 -12.82 -3.29
N ARG A 204 -4.81 -12.14 -3.53
CA ARG A 204 -4.45 -11.54 -4.83
C ARG A 204 -4.36 -12.57 -5.96
N LYS A 205 -3.91 -13.78 -5.69
CA LYS A 205 -3.88 -14.87 -6.69
C LYS A 205 -5.27 -15.34 -7.11
N ARG A 206 -6.26 -15.21 -6.22
CA ARG A 206 -7.61 -15.76 -6.41
C ARG A 206 -8.63 -14.71 -6.83
N VAL A 207 -8.45 -13.46 -6.44
CA VAL A 207 -9.39 -12.37 -6.67
C VAL A 207 -8.78 -11.35 -7.63
N GLN A 208 -9.32 -11.31 -8.83
CA GLN A 208 -8.94 -10.33 -9.84
C GLN A 208 -9.87 -9.12 -9.77
N PHE A 209 -9.29 -7.92 -9.98
CA PHE A 209 -10.03 -6.65 -10.00
C PHE A 209 -10.92 -6.42 -8.77
N MET A 210 -10.57 -7.03 -7.64
CA MET A 210 -11.31 -6.94 -6.37
C MET A 210 -12.78 -7.39 -6.46
N TYR A 211 -13.10 -8.25 -7.41
CA TYR A 211 -14.39 -8.95 -7.48
C TYR A 211 -14.25 -10.31 -6.81
N GLY A 212 -14.88 -10.44 -5.63
CA GLY A 212 -15.01 -11.72 -4.93
C GLY A 212 -16.08 -12.59 -5.58
N GLY A 213 -16.05 -13.90 -5.29
CA GLY A 213 -17.04 -14.86 -5.76
C GLY A 213 -16.54 -16.30 -5.67
N ARG A 214 -17.36 -17.23 -6.14
CA ARG A 214 -17.00 -18.65 -6.15
C ARG A 214 -15.84 -18.90 -7.10
N LEU A 215 -14.79 -19.56 -6.61
CA LEU A 215 -13.64 -19.97 -7.43
C LEU A 215 -14.12 -20.91 -8.54
N GLN A 216 -13.78 -20.58 -9.77
CA GLN A 216 -14.11 -21.38 -10.95
C GLN A 216 -12.85 -21.67 -11.76
N LYS A 217 -12.76 -22.88 -12.28
CA LYS A 217 -11.71 -23.25 -13.22
C LYS A 217 -12.18 -22.89 -14.64
N ILE A 218 -11.48 -21.96 -15.27
CA ILE A 218 -11.78 -21.53 -16.62
C ILE A 218 -10.71 -22.07 -17.57
N ARG A 219 -11.12 -22.51 -18.74
CA ARG A 219 -10.22 -22.89 -19.83
C ARG A 219 -10.60 -22.04 -21.05
N PHE A 220 -9.64 -21.34 -21.60
CA PHE A 220 -9.83 -20.54 -22.83
C PHE A 220 -8.62 -20.69 -23.74
N GLN A 221 -8.81 -20.41 -25.04
CA GLN A 221 -7.74 -20.34 -26.02
C GLN A 221 -7.45 -18.87 -26.30
N TYR A 222 -6.19 -18.49 -26.16
CA TYR A 222 -5.73 -17.16 -26.53
C TYR A 222 -5.16 -17.15 -27.94
N THR A 223 -5.62 -16.22 -28.78
CA THR A 223 -5.23 -16.11 -30.20
C THR A 223 -4.51 -14.79 -30.49
N GLY A 224 -4.16 -14.02 -29.46
CA GLY A 224 -3.43 -12.75 -29.63
C GLY A 224 -1.92 -12.92 -29.90
N PRO A 225 -1.21 -11.83 -30.17
CA PRO A 225 0.19 -11.85 -30.60
C PRO A 225 1.19 -12.26 -29.51
N SER A 226 0.89 -12.01 -28.23
CA SER A 226 1.74 -12.39 -27.10
C SER A 226 0.92 -12.86 -25.92
N ILE A 227 1.27 -14.01 -25.36
CA ILE A 227 0.62 -14.59 -24.18
C ILE A 227 1.03 -13.88 -22.87
N GLU A 228 2.14 -13.14 -22.86
CA GLU A 228 2.68 -12.46 -21.67
C GLU A 228 1.64 -11.57 -21.00
N ALA A 229 0.90 -10.77 -21.78
CA ALA A 229 -0.14 -9.90 -21.24
C ALA A 229 -1.27 -10.65 -20.50
N VAL A 230 -1.49 -11.92 -20.86
CA VAL A 230 -2.47 -12.78 -20.18
C VAL A 230 -1.86 -13.34 -18.90
N LEU A 231 -0.61 -13.84 -18.96
CA LEU A 231 0.09 -14.42 -17.81
C LEU A 231 0.34 -13.39 -16.71
N ASP A 232 0.70 -12.16 -17.08
CA ASP A 232 0.92 -11.08 -16.12
C ASP A 232 -0.37 -10.68 -15.37
N ARG A 233 -1.52 -10.80 -16.04
CA ARG A 233 -2.83 -10.46 -15.43
C ARG A 233 -3.47 -11.60 -14.66
N LEU A 234 -3.12 -12.84 -15.01
CA LEU A 234 -3.67 -14.04 -14.40
C LEU A 234 -2.53 -14.86 -13.77
N PRO A 235 -1.91 -14.37 -12.69
CA PRO A 235 -0.84 -15.07 -12.01
C PRO A 235 -1.33 -16.42 -11.50
N THR A 236 -0.61 -17.47 -11.83
CA THR A 236 -0.88 -18.86 -11.43
C THR A 236 -0.15 -19.20 -10.14
#